data_51b2a12a43e408e9ddebc5e77bb0a102
#
_entry.id   51b2a12a43e408e9ddebc5e77bb0a102
#
_cell.length_a   1.000
_cell.length_b   1.000
_cell.length_c   1.000
_cell.angle_alpha   90.00
_cell.angle_beta   90.00
_cell.angle_gamma   90.00
#
_symmetry.space_group_name_H-M   'P 1'
#
loop_
_entity.id
_entity.type
_entity.pdbx_description
1 polymer ?
#
loop_
_entity_poly.entity_id
_entity_poly.type
_entity_poly.pdbx_seq_one_letter_code
_entity_poly.pdbx_strand_id
1 'polypeptide(L)'
;MKADLGKLEGEEKVFDTWMDSSNSNLYVSGYLSDPELFEKAFPTGVRPQGKEIVRTWLYYTLLKSALLLDKPGFANIWIDGLGMDPWGRKMSKSLGNGIDAESVLECGAGGRTGSWKIKGPEGKQVTLQAKKIGSECFRFWKAADAQVGDDFQINPEQIESRYFGVLTKIF
;
A
#
# COMPACT_ATOMS: atom_id res chain seq x y z
N MET A 1 36.30 -30.33 1.90
CA MET A 1 36.55 -29.90 3.27
C MET A 1 35.34 -30.34 4.10
N LYS A 2 35.47 -31.37 4.97
CA LYS A 2 34.35 -31.73 5.87
C LYS A 2 34.33 -30.71 7.01
N ALA A 3 33.26 -29.94 7.11
CA ALA A 3 33.06 -29.03 8.24
C ALA A 3 32.93 -29.86 9.52
N ASP A 4 33.65 -29.46 10.58
CA ASP A 4 33.51 -30.05 11.92
C ASP A 4 32.19 -29.52 12.54
N LEU A 5 31.09 -30.26 12.33
CA LEU A 5 29.75 -29.88 12.78
C LEU A 5 29.65 -29.63 14.29
N GLY A 6 30.58 -30.19 15.08
CA GLY A 6 30.63 -29.95 16.53
C GLY A 6 31.14 -28.57 16.95
N LYS A 7 31.65 -27.77 15.99
CA LYS A 7 32.13 -26.41 16.21
C LYS A 7 31.24 -25.34 15.56
N LEU A 8 30.10 -25.75 14.97
CA LEU A 8 29.16 -24.81 14.38
C LEU A 8 28.18 -24.33 15.45
N GLU A 9 28.08 -23.02 15.59
CA GLU A 9 27.05 -22.36 16.40
C GLU A 9 25.98 -21.83 15.47
N GLY A 10 24.71 -21.95 15.85
CA GLY A 10 23.60 -21.46 15.05
C GLY A 10 23.63 -19.94 14.99
N GLU A 11 23.32 -19.34 13.80
CA GLU A 11 23.15 -17.90 13.68
C GLU A 11 21.90 -17.46 14.46
N GLU A 12 22.06 -16.49 15.36
CA GLU A 12 20.97 -15.96 16.19
C GLU A 12 20.19 -14.82 15.48
N LYS A 13 20.81 -14.19 14.49
CA LYS A 13 20.16 -13.14 13.71
C LYS A 13 19.21 -13.74 12.69
N VAL A 14 18.05 -13.10 12.54
CA VAL A 14 17.06 -13.46 11.52
C VAL A 14 17.10 -12.46 10.36
N PHE A 15 16.68 -12.88 9.19
CA PHE A 15 16.51 -11.97 8.07
C PHE A 15 15.42 -10.96 8.36
N ASP A 16 15.56 -9.76 7.79
CA ASP A 16 14.50 -8.77 7.72
C ASP A 16 13.30 -9.34 6.94
N THR A 17 12.09 -8.99 7.38
CA THR A 17 10.84 -9.41 6.72
C THR A 17 10.73 -8.96 5.25
N TRP A 18 11.48 -7.94 4.83
CA TRP A 18 11.63 -7.58 3.43
C TRP A 18 12.29 -8.70 2.59
N MET A 19 13.06 -9.57 3.23
CA MET A 19 13.65 -10.73 2.57
C MET A 19 12.55 -11.69 2.07
N ASP A 20 11.54 -11.95 2.89
CA ASP A 20 10.42 -12.82 2.54
C ASP A 20 9.48 -12.15 1.56
N SER A 21 9.04 -10.92 1.88
CA SER A 21 8.08 -10.18 1.07
C SER A 21 8.57 -9.91 -0.36
N SER A 22 9.87 -9.76 -0.56
CA SER A 22 10.48 -9.55 -1.87
C SER A 22 10.47 -10.79 -2.78
N ASN A 23 10.02 -11.95 -2.30
CA ASN A 23 9.77 -13.15 -3.12
C ASN A 23 8.33 -13.22 -3.65
N SER A 24 7.46 -12.30 -3.23
CA SER A 24 6.03 -12.36 -3.52
C SER A 24 5.69 -12.41 -5.01
N ASN A 25 6.45 -11.71 -5.86
CA ASN A 25 6.24 -11.76 -7.30
C ASN A 25 6.54 -13.15 -7.90
N LEU A 26 7.56 -13.83 -7.41
CA LEU A 26 7.90 -15.20 -7.84
C LEU A 26 6.84 -16.19 -7.37
N TYR A 27 6.42 -16.06 -6.10
CA TYR A 27 5.39 -16.93 -5.53
C TYR A 27 4.04 -16.78 -6.26
N VAL A 28 3.57 -15.56 -6.47
CA VAL A 28 2.28 -15.31 -7.13
C VAL A 28 2.28 -15.72 -8.60
N SER A 29 3.43 -15.64 -9.27
CA SER A 29 3.57 -16.08 -10.67
C SER A 29 3.77 -17.59 -10.84
N GLY A 30 3.82 -18.37 -9.75
CA GLY A 30 3.93 -19.83 -9.82
C GLY A 30 5.35 -20.38 -9.96
N TYR A 31 6.38 -19.57 -9.60
CA TYR A 31 7.77 -20.02 -9.66
C TYR A 31 7.97 -21.33 -8.88
N LEU A 32 8.55 -22.34 -9.51
CA LEU A 32 8.78 -23.71 -9.00
C LEU A 32 7.51 -24.54 -8.73
N SER A 33 6.33 -23.94 -8.68
CA SER A 33 5.08 -24.65 -8.36
C SER A 33 4.20 -24.91 -9.58
N ASP A 34 4.18 -23.99 -10.54
CA ASP A 34 3.38 -24.05 -11.76
C ASP A 34 4.16 -23.44 -12.94
N PRO A 35 4.92 -24.27 -13.69
CA PRO A 35 5.73 -23.78 -14.80
C PRO A 35 4.93 -23.13 -15.93
N GLU A 36 3.71 -23.58 -16.19
CA GLU A 36 2.86 -23.02 -17.24
C GLU A 36 2.35 -21.63 -16.85
N LEU A 37 1.91 -21.46 -15.63
CA LEU A 37 1.55 -20.14 -15.09
C LEU A 37 2.75 -19.21 -15.08
N PHE A 38 3.91 -19.69 -14.64
CA PHE A 38 5.13 -18.89 -14.57
C PHE A 38 5.56 -18.35 -15.92
N GLU A 39 5.54 -19.18 -16.97
CA GLU A 39 5.90 -18.74 -18.32
C GLU A 39 4.98 -17.63 -18.84
N LYS A 40 3.70 -17.68 -18.49
CA LYS A 40 2.70 -16.67 -18.90
C LYS A 40 2.68 -15.41 -18.05
N ALA A 41 2.99 -15.53 -16.76
CA ALA A 41 2.81 -14.45 -15.78
C ALA A 41 4.10 -13.70 -15.43
N PHE A 42 5.27 -14.25 -15.75
CA PHE A 42 6.56 -13.64 -15.42
C PHE A 42 7.36 -13.23 -16.68
N PRO A 43 7.93 -12.01 -16.74
CA PRO A 43 7.82 -10.92 -15.76
C PRO A 43 6.40 -10.35 -15.67
N THR A 44 5.98 -9.94 -14.47
CA THR A 44 4.67 -9.32 -14.27
C THR A 44 4.55 -8.02 -15.06
N GLY A 45 3.41 -7.78 -15.72
CA GLY A 45 3.21 -6.64 -16.61
C GLY A 45 3.37 -5.27 -15.92
N VAL A 46 2.80 -5.11 -14.73
CA VAL A 46 2.92 -3.86 -13.94
C VAL A 46 2.97 -4.15 -12.46
N ARG A 47 3.79 -3.40 -11.74
CA ARG A 47 3.87 -3.42 -10.28
C ARG A 47 3.58 -2.03 -9.71
N PRO A 48 2.37 -1.79 -9.19
CA PRO A 48 2.09 -0.61 -8.37
C PRO A 48 2.70 -0.75 -6.98
N GLN A 49 3.33 0.31 -6.49
CA GLN A 49 3.89 0.36 -5.13
C GLN A 49 4.07 1.78 -4.64
N GLY A 50 4.14 1.95 -3.31
CA GLY A 50 4.49 3.23 -2.69
C GLY A 50 5.98 3.57 -2.84
N LYS A 51 6.28 4.85 -2.91
CA LYS A 51 7.65 5.38 -3.04
C LYS A 51 8.56 5.01 -1.85
N GLU A 52 7.99 4.78 -0.68
CA GLU A 52 8.72 4.48 0.56
C GLU A 52 9.39 3.11 0.57
N ILE A 53 8.94 2.18 -0.28
CA ILE A 53 9.49 0.82 -0.35
C ILE A 53 10.39 0.56 -1.56
N VAL A 54 10.80 1.61 -2.27
CA VAL A 54 11.71 1.49 -3.43
C VAL A 54 13.05 0.88 -3.03
N ARG A 55 13.66 1.34 -1.92
CA ARG A 55 14.96 0.86 -1.43
C ARG A 55 14.91 -0.46 -0.68
N THR A 56 13.73 -0.92 -0.32
CA THR A 56 13.51 -2.18 0.40
C THR A 56 12.87 -3.20 -0.52
N TRP A 57 11.55 -3.27 -0.56
CA TRP A 57 10.81 -4.30 -1.29
C TRP A 57 11.16 -4.36 -2.78
N LEU A 58 11.17 -3.21 -3.49
CA LEU A 58 11.44 -3.19 -4.93
C LEU A 58 12.88 -3.60 -5.23
N TYR A 59 13.84 -3.01 -4.51
CA TYR A 59 15.25 -3.32 -4.71
C TYR A 59 15.54 -4.80 -4.51
N TYR A 60 15.08 -5.39 -3.41
CA TYR A 60 15.30 -6.82 -3.15
C TYR A 60 14.58 -7.71 -4.15
N THR A 61 13.37 -7.35 -4.60
CA THR A 61 12.65 -8.11 -5.61
C THR A 61 13.40 -8.11 -6.95
N LEU A 62 13.87 -6.96 -7.42
CA LEU A 62 14.62 -6.86 -8.67
C LEU A 62 15.96 -7.60 -8.58
N LEU A 63 16.68 -7.44 -7.47
CA LEU A 63 17.95 -8.13 -7.24
C LEU A 63 17.78 -9.65 -7.28
N LYS A 64 16.77 -10.19 -6.60
CA LYS A 64 16.49 -11.63 -6.60
C LYS A 64 16.06 -12.14 -7.97
N SER A 65 15.20 -11.42 -8.66
CA SER A 65 14.77 -11.79 -10.01
C SER A 65 15.96 -11.83 -10.97
N ALA A 66 16.85 -10.84 -10.89
CA ALA A 66 18.06 -10.82 -11.71
C ALA A 66 19.02 -11.96 -11.38
N LEU A 67 19.30 -12.21 -10.09
CA LEU A 67 20.23 -13.26 -9.66
C LEU A 67 19.72 -14.69 -9.92
N LEU A 68 18.41 -14.92 -9.79
CA LEU A 68 17.83 -16.24 -9.94
C LEU A 68 17.47 -16.58 -11.39
N LEU A 69 17.06 -15.59 -12.17
CA LEU A 69 16.40 -15.79 -13.44
C LEU A 69 17.02 -15.03 -14.62
N ASP A 70 17.99 -14.15 -14.32
CA ASP A 70 18.58 -13.22 -15.30
C ASP A 70 17.51 -12.39 -16.05
N LYS A 71 16.44 -12.04 -15.35
CA LYS A 71 15.29 -11.30 -15.88
C LYS A 71 14.80 -10.26 -14.88
N PRO A 72 14.24 -9.12 -15.34
CA PRO A 72 13.53 -8.21 -14.45
C PRO A 72 12.27 -8.86 -13.89
N GLY A 73 11.90 -8.54 -12.66
CA GLY A 73 10.67 -9.07 -12.02
C GLY A 73 9.38 -8.47 -12.59
N PHE A 74 9.49 -7.29 -13.22
CA PHE A 74 8.35 -6.52 -13.75
C PHE A 74 8.71 -5.87 -15.08
N ALA A 75 7.73 -5.77 -15.99
CA ALA A 75 7.89 -5.02 -17.23
C ALA A 75 7.79 -3.49 -16.97
N ASN A 76 6.90 -3.10 -16.04
CA ASN A 76 6.70 -1.71 -15.65
C ASN A 76 6.55 -1.61 -14.13
N ILE A 77 7.01 -0.49 -13.56
CA ILE A 77 6.87 -0.18 -12.15
C ILE A 77 6.16 1.16 -12.03
N TRP A 78 5.08 1.17 -11.27
CA TRP A 78 4.23 2.33 -11.04
C TRP A 78 4.45 2.79 -9.60
N ILE A 79 5.11 3.93 -9.43
CA ILE A 79 5.43 4.46 -8.11
C ILE A 79 4.35 5.43 -7.65
N ASP A 80 3.62 5.05 -6.62
CA ASP A 80 2.58 5.87 -6.00
C ASP A 80 3.15 6.75 -4.89
N GLY A 81 2.51 7.90 -4.69
CA GLY A 81 2.73 8.75 -3.53
C GLY A 81 2.14 8.17 -2.24
N LEU A 82 2.36 8.87 -1.14
CA LEU A 82 1.85 8.50 0.18
C LEU A 82 0.48 9.14 0.45
N GLY A 83 -0.42 8.36 1.06
CA GLY A 83 -1.58 8.91 1.73
C GLY A 83 -1.16 9.66 3.01
N MET A 84 -1.43 10.95 3.03
CA MET A 84 -1.12 11.83 4.15
C MET A 84 -2.40 12.11 4.96
N ASP A 85 -2.23 12.47 6.22
CA ASP A 85 -3.34 12.96 7.03
C ASP A 85 -3.82 14.35 6.54
N PRO A 86 -4.92 14.89 7.07
CA PRO A 86 -5.46 16.19 6.64
C PRO A 86 -4.50 17.38 6.75
N TRP A 87 -3.42 17.23 7.48
CA TRP A 87 -2.39 18.25 7.65
C TRP A 87 -1.11 17.99 6.86
N GLY A 88 -1.13 16.99 5.97
CA GLY A 88 0.02 16.64 5.12
C GLY A 88 1.13 15.87 5.83
N ARG A 89 0.82 15.19 6.94
CA ARG A 89 1.81 14.33 7.62
C ARG A 89 1.59 12.87 7.22
N LYS A 90 2.69 12.14 7.10
CA LYS A 90 2.63 10.69 6.86
C LYS A 90 1.79 10.01 7.95
N MET A 91 0.82 9.21 7.53
CA MET A 91 0.01 8.42 8.47
C MET A 91 0.81 7.25 9.04
N SER A 92 0.73 7.06 10.36
CA SER A 92 1.34 5.91 11.04
C SER A 92 0.57 5.52 12.29
N LYS A 93 0.65 4.23 12.66
CA LYS A 93 0.04 3.73 13.89
C LYS A 93 0.62 4.41 15.14
N SER A 94 1.93 4.67 15.14
CA SER A 94 2.63 5.30 16.26
C SER A 94 2.21 6.77 16.46
N LEU A 95 1.89 7.49 15.40
CA LEU A 95 1.39 8.86 15.48
C LEU A 95 -0.12 8.92 15.81
N GLY A 96 -0.86 7.82 15.60
CA GLY A 96 -2.30 7.78 15.83
C GLY A 96 -3.09 8.75 14.93
N ASN A 97 -2.58 9.01 13.72
CA ASN A 97 -3.16 9.92 12.74
C ASN A 97 -3.69 9.19 11.49
N GLY A 98 -3.82 7.88 11.57
CA GLY A 98 -4.34 7.07 10.47
C GLY A 98 -5.86 7.19 10.33
N ILE A 99 -6.33 7.21 9.08
CA ILE A 99 -7.74 7.10 8.72
C ILE A 99 -7.93 5.73 8.08
N ASP A 100 -8.78 4.93 8.68
CA ASP A 100 -9.07 3.59 8.22
C ASP A 100 -9.96 3.62 6.98
N ALA A 101 -9.52 2.95 5.91
CA ALA A 101 -10.22 2.94 4.63
C ALA A 101 -11.58 2.22 4.71
N GLU A 102 -11.68 1.15 5.48
CA GLU A 102 -12.92 0.40 5.64
C GLU A 102 -14.02 1.27 6.25
N SER A 103 -13.68 2.01 7.30
CA SER A 103 -14.61 2.95 7.94
C SER A 103 -15.04 4.09 7.01
N VAL A 104 -14.18 4.51 6.08
CA VAL A 104 -14.52 5.49 5.04
C VAL A 104 -15.50 4.88 4.02
N LEU A 105 -15.27 3.65 3.58
CA LEU A 105 -16.14 2.94 2.64
C LEU A 105 -17.54 2.66 3.23
N GLU A 106 -17.61 2.36 4.52
CA GLU A 106 -18.87 2.11 5.23
C GLU A 106 -19.66 3.39 5.56
N CYS A 107 -19.00 4.56 5.50
CA CYS A 107 -19.64 5.84 5.76
C CYS A 107 -20.72 6.13 4.72
N GLY A 108 -21.93 6.36 5.17
CA GLY A 108 -23.09 6.58 4.32
C GLY A 108 -23.94 5.31 4.06
N ALA A 109 -23.38 4.12 4.19
CA ALA A 109 -24.11 2.88 4.04
C ALA A 109 -25.13 2.72 5.19
N GLY A 110 -26.42 2.58 4.84
CA GLY A 110 -27.48 2.48 5.83
C GLY A 110 -27.62 3.71 6.75
N GLY A 111 -27.17 4.89 6.31
CA GLY A 111 -27.22 6.13 7.10
C GLY A 111 -26.14 6.25 8.19
N ARG A 112 -25.11 5.41 8.15
CA ARG A 112 -23.99 5.46 9.12
C ARG A 112 -23.17 6.73 8.95
N THR A 113 -22.89 7.41 10.06
CA THR A 113 -21.93 8.53 10.09
C THR A 113 -20.55 7.98 10.39
N GLY A 114 -19.57 8.29 9.52
CA GLY A 114 -18.17 8.06 9.79
C GLY A 114 -17.64 9.07 10.81
N SER A 115 -16.85 8.60 11.77
CA SER A 115 -16.23 9.44 12.79
C SER A 115 -14.82 8.91 13.08
N TRP A 116 -13.81 9.75 12.79
CA TRP A 116 -12.40 9.40 12.95
C TRP A 116 -11.76 10.28 14.00
N LYS A 117 -11.32 9.68 15.11
CA LYS A 117 -10.56 10.35 16.15
C LYS A 117 -9.08 10.18 15.87
N ILE A 118 -8.42 11.24 15.42
CA ILE A 118 -7.01 11.24 15.06
C ILE A 118 -6.23 12.31 15.81
N LYS A 119 -4.92 12.11 15.98
CA LYS A 119 -4.05 13.11 16.60
C LYS A 119 -3.63 14.17 15.58
N GLY A 120 -4.01 15.42 15.85
CA GLY A 120 -3.57 16.58 15.09
C GLY A 120 -2.08 16.94 15.31
N PRO A 121 -1.56 17.97 14.61
CA PRO A 121 -0.15 18.39 14.69
C PRO A 121 0.33 18.73 16.10
N GLU A 122 -0.54 19.31 16.94
CA GLU A 122 -0.25 19.67 18.33
C GLU A 122 -0.43 18.51 19.34
N GLY A 123 -0.65 17.28 18.84
CA GLY A 123 -0.91 16.13 19.70
C GLY A 123 -2.32 16.06 20.28
N LYS A 124 -3.16 17.07 20.04
CA LYS A 124 -4.56 17.09 20.46
C LYS A 124 -5.41 16.16 19.58
N GLN A 125 -6.38 15.50 20.18
CA GLN A 125 -7.35 14.71 19.41
C GLN A 125 -8.28 15.64 18.61
N VAL A 126 -8.41 15.33 17.34
CA VAL A 126 -9.36 15.96 16.41
C VAL A 126 -10.33 14.88 15.93
N THR A 127 -11.60 15.20 15.88
CA THR A 127 -12.64 14.31 15.35
C THR A 127 -13.05 14.81 13.97
N LEU A 128 -12.82 14.00 12.95
CA LEU A 128 -13.32 14.24 11.59
C LEU A 128 -14.64 13.48 11.43
N GLN A 129 -15.58 14.03 10.69
CA GLN A 129 -16.89 13.42 10.47
C GLN A 129 -17.33 13.55 9.01
N ALA A 130 -17.90 12.48 8.47
CA ALA A 130 -18.57 12.49 7.19
C ALA A 130 -19.81 11.59 7.24
N LYS A 131 -20.80 11.86 6.40
CA LYS A 131 -22.12 11.18 6.42
C LYS A 131 -22.44 10.42 5.16
N LYS A 132 -21.80 10.76 4.04
CA LYS A 132 -22.25 10.36 2.71
C LYS A 132 -21.14 9.94 1.75
N ILE A 133 -19.92 9.62 2.24
CA ILE A 133 -18.84 9.29 1.32
C ILE A 133 -19.19 8.03 0.53
N GLY A 134 -19.34 6.90 1.19
CA GLY A 134 -19.54 5.60 0.54
C GLY A 134 -18.39 5.18 -0.38
N SER A 135 -18.50 3.98 -0.92
CA SER A 135 -17.46 3.40 -1.78
C SER A 135 -17.23 4.17 -3.09
N GLU A 136 -18.31 4.60 -3.75
CA GLU A 136 -18.20 5.26 -5.06
C GLU A 136 -17.57 6.66 -4.95
N CYS A 137 -17.94 7.42 -3.94
CA CYS A 137 -17.36 8.75 -3.71
C CYS A 137 -15.86 8.63 -3.37
N PHE A 138 -15.49 7.66 -2.54
CA PHE A 138 -14.10 7.41 -2.18
C PHE A 138 -13.25 6.95 -3.38
N ARG A 139 -13.78 6.04 -4.19
CA ARG A 139 -13.10 5.55 -5.41
C ARG A 139 -12.93 6.67 -6.44
N PHE A 140 -13.97 7.47 -6.62
CA PHE A 140 -13.91 8.62 -7.54
C PHE A 140 -12.89 9.65 -7.09
N TRP A 141 -12.87 10.00 -5.79
CA TRP A 141 -11.85 10.86 -5.22
C TRP A 141 -10.43 10.28 -5.43
N LYS A 142 -10.24 8.98 -5.15
CA LYS A 142 -8.93 8.33 -5.34
C LYS A 142 -8.45 8.42 -6.79
N ALA A 143 -9.33 8.26 -7.75
CA ALA A 143 -9.01 8.37 -9.17
C ALA A 143 -8.73 9.82 -9.61
N ALA A 144 -9.39 10.81 -9.00
CA ALA A 144 -9.28 12.22 -9.37
C ALA A 144 -8.10 12.95 -8.70
N ASP A 145 -7.89 12.73 -7.39
CA ASP A 145 -6.92 13.48 -6.59
C ASP A 145 -5.61 12.75 -6.33
N ALA A 146 -5.63 11.41 -6.26
CA ALA A 146 -4.43 10.65 -5.95
C ALA A 146 -3.63 10.34 -7.22
N GLN A 147 -2.91 11.31 -7.70
CA GLN A 147 -2.05 11.20 -8.89
C GLN A 147 -0.87 10.25 -8.64
N VAL A 148 -0.40 9.60 -9.71
CA VAL A 148 0.82 8.77 -9.68
C VAL A 148 2.02 9.64 -9.35
N GLY A 149 2.84 9.18 -8.40
CA GLY A 149 4.06 9.88 -7.99
C GLY A 149 3.86 10.95 -6.92
N ASP A 150 2.68 11.50 -6.79
CA ASP A 150 2.39 12.59 -5.85
C ASP A 150 1.75 12.10 -4.55
N ASP A 151 2.13 12.73 -3.44
CA ASP A 151 1.45 12.53 -2.16
C ASP A 151 0.07 13.16 -2.18
N PHE A 152 -0.89 12.52 -1.53
CA PHE A 152 -2.26 12.98 -1.49
C PHE A 152 -2.80 12.99 -0.06
N GLN A 153 -3.63 13.96 0.26
CA GLN A 153 -4.23 14.09 1.58
C GLN A 153 -5.55 13.31 1.66
N ILE A 154 -5.72 12.58 2.76
CA ILE A 154 -6.96 11.87 3.07
C ILE A 154 -7.70 12.69 4.13
N ASN A 155 -8.74 13.38 3.69
CA ASN A 155 -9.65 14.12 4.57
C ASN A 155 -11.10 13.76 4.23
N PRO A 156 -11.77 12.95 5.06
CA PRO A 156 -13.13 12.50 4.78
C PRO A 156 -14.13 13.64 4.58
N GLU A 157 -14.01 14.73 5.33
CA GLU A 157 -14.91 15.89 5.21
C GLU A 157 -14.75 16.59 3.86
N GLN A 158 -13.51 16.72 3.39
CA GLN A 158 -13.23 17.31 2.08
C GLN A 158 -13.64 16.40 0.93
N ILE A 159 -13.43 15.09 1.09
CA ILE A 159 -13.88 14.09 0.11
C ILE A 159 -15.41 14.18 -0.06
N GLU A 160 -16.15 14.19 1.04
CA GLU A 160 -17.60 14.33 1.01
C GLU A 160 -18.04 15.64 0.32
N SER A 161 -17.48 16.77 0.76
CA SER A 161 -17.89 18.09 0.25
C SER A 161 -17.61 18.27 -1.23
N ARG A 162 -16.48 17.73 -1.73
CA ARG A 162 -16.09 17.88 -3.14
C ARG A 162 -16.80 16.91 -4.07
N TYR A 163 -16.87 15.64 -3.70
CA TYR A 163 -17.18 14.56 -4.64
C TYR A 163 -18.59 13.99 -4.52
N PHE A 164 -19.18 14.01 -3.33
CA PHE A 164 -20.55 13.51 -3.18
C PHE A 164 -21.55 14.28 -4.05
N GLY A 165 -21.47 15.61 -4.06
CA GLY A 165 -22.33 16.46 -4.87
C GLY A 165 -22.11 16.31 -6.38
N VAL A 166 -20.92 15.92 -6.82
CA VAL A 166 -20.64 15.62 -8.24
C VAL A 166 -21.32 14.32 -8.65
N LEU A 167 -21.11 13.26 -7.85
CA LEU A 167 -21.70 11.95 -8.16
C LEU A 167 -23.23 11.96 -8.17
N THR A 168 -23.88 12.66 -7.23
CA THR A 168 -25.34 12.78 -7.18
C THR A 168 -25.95 13.58 -8.36
N LYS A 169 -25.13 14.25 -9.17
CA LYS A 169 -25.59 14.89 -10.41
C LYS A 169 -25.41 14.00 -11.65
N ILE A 170 -24.60 12.94 -11.52
CA ILE A 170 -24.32 12.01 -12.62
C ILE A 170 -25.29 10.83 -12.58
N PHE A 171 -25.68 10.42 -11.40
CA PHE A 171 -26.60 9.31 -11.11
C PHE A 171 -27.90 9.81 -10.50
#